data_1110c5684bdbc26b260efda161529248
#
_entry.id   1110c5684bdbc26b260efda161529248
#
_cell.length_a   1.000
_cell.length_b   1.000
_cell.length_c   1.000
_cell.angle_alpha   90.00
_cell.angle_beta   90.00
_cell.angle_gamma   90.00
#
_symmetry.space_group_name_H-M   'P 1'
#
loop_
_entity.id
_entity.type
_entity.pdbx_description
1 polymer ?
#
loop_
_entity_poly.entity_id
_entity_poly.type
_entity_poly.pdbx_seq_one_letter_code
_entity_poly.pdbx_strand_id
1 'polypeptide(L)'
;MRRRATITLHWLNLLLLLFVLGDGGATPWLSLLYAACALTMCALALVFGLMSGPGPKLEGAVRALHPWLHRAIYALLGWGAVALLAETLATPLPGPTARQLLLTLLATTALHAVFNLWRHTALGDGALRRITPRAIHHIL
;
A
#
# COMPACT_ATOMS: atom_id res chain seq x y z
N MET A 1 9.57 -8.84 14.84
CA MET A 1 8.14 -9.05 14.55
C MET A 1 7.56 -8.01 13.57
N ARG A 2 7.73 -6.69 13.78
CA ARG A 2 7.20 -5.60 12.95
C ARG A 2 7.43 -5.79 11.43
N ARG A 3 8.68 -6.04 10.99
CA ARG A 3 8.99 -6.20 9.56
C ARG A 3 8.18 -7.31 8.89
N ARG A 4 8.02 -8.45 9.55
CA ARG A 4 7.23 -9.57 9.01
C ARG A 4 5.77 -9.16 8.87
N ALA A 5 5.18 -8.55 9.90
CA ALA A 5 3.79 -8.07 9.87
C ALA A 5 3.56 -7.07 8.73
N THR A 6 4.46 -6.08 8.58
CA THR A 6 4.34 -5.08 7.49
C THR A 6 4.46 -5.72 6.11
N ILE A 7 5.39 -6.67 5.90
CA ILE A 7 5.52 -7.38 4.61
C ILE A 7 4.26 -8.20 4.32
N THR A 8 3.76 -8.96 5.29
CA THR A 8 2.53 -9.77 5.12
C THR A 8 1.33 -8.88 4.81
N LEU A 9 1.11 -7.82 5.58
CA LEU A 9 0.02 -6.87 5.33
C LEU A 9 0.15 -6.16 3.99
N HIS A 10 1.37 -5.83 3.55
CA HIS A 10 1.59 -5.19 2.25
C HIS A 10 1.11 -6.08 1.09
N TRP A 11 1.54 -7.32 1.06
CA TRP A 11 1.13 -8.25 0.02
C TRP A 11 -0.33 -8.67 0.13
N LEU A 12 -0.85 -8.82 1.35
CA LEU A 12 -2.25 -9.12 1.60
C LEU A 12 -3.16 -7.98 1.15
N ASN A 13 -2.80 -6.72 1.46
CA ASN A 13 -3.56 -5.56 0.97
C ASN A 13 -3.58 -5.48 -0.55
N LEU A 14 -2.46 -5.75 -1.23
CA LEU A 14 -2.44 -5.77 -2.70
C LEU A 14 -3.37 -6.85 -3.25
N LEU A 15 -3.29 -8.06 -2.72
CA LEU A 15 -4.14 -9.17 -3.13
C LEU A 15 -5.63 -8.87 -2.90
N LEU A 16 -5.97 -8.40 -1.71
CA LEU A 16 -7.35 -8.06 -1.34
C LEU A 16 -7.87 -6.87 -2.15
N LEU A 17 -7.04 -5.87 -2.46
CA LEU A 17 -7.40 -4.74 -3.34
C LEU A 17 -7.87 -5.25 -4.72
N LEU A 18 -7.11 -6.18 -5.31
CA LEU A 18 -7.46 -6.76 -6.61
C LEU A 18 -8.78 -7.55 -6.54
N PHE A 19 -8.99 -8.33 -5.47
CA PHE A 19 -10.23 -9.08 -5.28
C PHE A 19 -11.43 -8.16 -5.07
N VAL A 20 -11.33 -7.14 -4.21
CA VAL A 20 -12.42 -6.18 -3.97
C VAL A 20 -12.77 -5.42 -5.24
N LEU A 21 -11.80 -5.00 -6.02
CA LEU A 21 -12.05 -4.32 -7.30
C LEU A 21 -12.66 -5.25 -8.34
N GLY A 22 -12.22 -6.51 -8.40
CA GLY A 22 -12.77 -7.53 -9.31
C GLY A 22 -14.16 -7.97 -8.93
N ASP A 23 -14.44 -8.08 -7.63
CA ASP A 23 -15.75 -8.43 -7.07
C ASP A 23 -16.79 -7.29 -7.20
N GLY A 24 -16.34 -6.06 -7.39
CA GLY A 24 -17.19 -4.89 -7.49
C GLY A 24 -17.92 -4.51 -6.19
N GLY A 25 -17.47 -5.05 -5.04
CA GLY A 25 -18.09 -4.83 -3.73
C GLY A 25 -19.30 -5.74 -3.43
N ALA A 26 -19.53 -6.76 -4.26
CA ALA A 26 -20.65 -7.69 -4.09
C ALA A 26 -20.55 -8.55 -2.82
N THR A 27 -19.31 -8.74 -2.30
CA THR A 27 -19.03 -9.60 -1.15
C THR A 27 -18.65 -8.77 0.09
N PRO A 28 -19.58 -8.48 1.01
CA PRO A 28 -19.33 -7.59 2.15
C PRO A 28 -18.18 -8.03 3.06
N TRP A 29 -18.04 -9.33 3.33
CA TRP A 29 -16.94 -9.81 4.19
C TRP A 29 -15.55 -9.55 3.58
N LEU A 30 -15.44 -9.58 2.25
CA LEU A 30 -14.18 -9.27 1.55
C LEU A 30 -13.82 -7.79 1.70
N SER A 31 -14.81 -6.91 1.58
CA SER A 31 -14.67 -5.47 1.81
C SER A 31 -14.25 -5.18 3.26
N LEU A 32 -14.88 -5.84 4.24
CA LEU A 32 -14.53 -5.72 5.66
C LEU A 32 -13.10 -6.22 5.95
N LEU A 33 -12.71 -7.36 5.38
CA LEU A 33 -11.37 -7.91 5.54
C LEU A 33 -10.30 -6.97 4.97
N TYR A 34 -10.53 -6.45 3.75
CA TYR A 34 -9.63 -5.46 3.15
C TYR A 34 -9.51 -4.22 4.03
N ALA A 35 -10.64 -3.64 4.46
CA ALA A 35 -10.64 -2.45 5.31
C ALA A 35 -9.88 -2.69 6.62
N ALA A 36 -10.09 -3.82 7.28
CA ALA A 36 -9.36 -4.19 8.49
C ALA A 36 -7.84 -4.29 8.26
N CYS A 37 -7.41 -4.96 7.19
CA CYS A 37 -5.99 -5.08 6.83
C CYS A 37 -5.36 -3.72 6.48
N ALA A 38 -6.07 -2.88 5.71
CA ALA A 38 -5.60 -1.57 5.29
C ALA A 38 -5.46 -0.61 6.50
N LEU A 39 -6.47 -0.55 7.35
CA LEU A 39 -6.44 0.28 8.56
C LEU A 39 -5.39 -0.20 9.56
N THR A 40 -5.19 -1.52 9.71
CA THR A 40 -4.11 -2.07 10.54
C THR A 40 -2.74 -1.65 10.00
N MET A 41 -2.55 -1.68 8.68
CA MET A 41 -1.30 -1.23 8.06
C MET A 41 -1.07 0.28 8.26
N CYS A 42 -2.12 1.09 8.15
CA CYS A 42 -2.06 2.53 8.45
C CYS A 42 -1.72 2.79 9.93
N ALA A 43 -2.35 2.07 10.86
CA ALA A 43 -2.08 2.18 12.29
C ALA A 43 -0.62 1.83 12.62
N LEU A 44 -0.08 0.76 12.03
CA LEU A 44 1.34 0.41 12.18
C LEU A 44 2.26 1.51 11.67
N ALA A 45 1.92 2.14 10.54
CA ALA A 45 2.71 3.24 9.99
C ALA A 45 2.64 4.51 10.86
N LEU A 46 1.48 4.81 11.46
CA LEU A 46 1.31 5.94 12.38
C LEU A 46 2.08 5.74 13.69
N VAL A 47 1.99 4.55 14.28
CA VAL A 47 2.62 4.26 15.59
C VAL A 47 4.15 4.11 15.46
N PHE A 48 4.61 3.42 14.42
CA PHE A 48 6.02 3.04 14.29
C PHE A 48 6.76 3.78 13.18
N GLY A 49 6.10 4.66 12.45
CA GLY A 49 6.64 5.34 11.29
C GLY A 49 6.73 4.44 10.04
N LEU A 50 7.17 5.02 8.93
CA LEU A 50 7.37 4.29 7.68
C LEU A 50 8.50 3.26 7.84
N MET A 51 8.30 2.06 7.30
CA MET A 51 9.28 0.98 7.40
C MET A 51 10.55 1.23 6.58
N SER A 52 10.40 1.89 5.44
CA SER A 52 11.48 2.10 4.48
C SER A 52 11.75 3.57 4.23
N GLY A 53 13.00 3.98 4.44
CA GLY A 53 13.49 5.29 4.03
C GLY A 53 13.88 5.35 2.55
N PRO A 54 14.31 6.53 2.06
CA PRO A 54 14.66 6.73 0.65
C PRO A 54 15.83 5.86 0.17
N GLY A 55 16.65 5.34 1.09
CA GLY A 55 17.84 4.56 0.75
C GLY A 55 19.05 5.44 0.40
N PRO A 56 20.25 4.83 0.28
CA PRO A 56 21.49 5.58 0.10
C PRO A 56 21.67 6.15 -1.31
N LYS A 57 21.07 5.51 -2.32
CA LYS A 57 21.31 5.84 -3.73
C LYS A 57 20.29 6.82 -4.35
N LEU A 58 19.26 7.23 -3.59
CA LEU A 58 18.39 8.31 -4.03
C LEU A 58 18.99 9.66 -3.63
N GLU A 59 19.03 10.59 -4.55
CA GLU A 59 19.60 11.93 -4.39
C GLU A 59 18.62 13.03 -4.77
N GLY A 60 18.95 14.27 -4.43
CA GLY A 60 18.25 15.47 -4.82
C GLY A 60 16.74 15.45 -4.49
N ALA A 61 15.94 15.96 -5.40
CA ALA A 61 14.49 16.09 -5.25
C ALA A 61 13.79 14.74 -5.06
N VAL A 62 14.25 13.68 -5.73
CA VAL A 62 13.66 12.35 -5.62
C VAL A 62 13.81 11.78 -4.20
N ARG A 63 14.97 12.04 -3.55
CA ARG A 63 15.18 11.67 -2.15
C ARG A 63 14.25 12.43 -1.21
N ALA A 64 14.07 13.73 -1.44
CA ALA A 64 13.18 14.57 -0.64
C ALA A 64 11.70 14.19 -0.79
N LEU A 65 11.25 13.84 -2.01
CA LEU A 65 9.87 13.48 -2.30
C LEU A 65 9.49 12.06 -1.86
N HIS A 66 10.45 11.15 -1.74
CA HIS A 66 10.22 9.74 -1.39
C HIS A 66 9.32 9.52 -0.15
N PRO A 67 9.56 10.17 1.01
CA PRO A 67 8.70 9.99 2.19
C PRO A 67 7.30 10.56 1.98
N TRP A 68 7.15 11.62 1.20
CA TRP A 68 5.85 12.22 0.89
C TRP A 68 5.01 11.31 -0.01
N LEU A 69 5.63 10.66 -1.00
CA LEU A 69 4.97 9.64 -1.82
C LEU A 69 4.39 8.52 -0.94
N HIS A 70 5.17 8.00 0.00
CA HIS A 70 4.69 6.95 0.90
C HIS A 70 3.55 7.44 1.80
N ARG A 71 3.65 8.65 2.35
CA ARG A 71 2.57 9.26 3.15
C ARG A 71 1.29 9.42 2.34
N ALA A 72 1.39 9.88 1.09
CA ALA A 72 0.24 10.01 0.18
C ALA A 72 -0.41 8.65 -0.11
N ILE A 73 0.38 7.59 -0.35
CA ILE A 73 -0.13 6.22 -0.54
C ILE A 73 -0.85 5.73 0.72
N TYR A 74 -0.29 5.95 1.92
CA TYR A 74 -0.96 5.56 3.16
C TYR A 74 -2.23 6.37 3.42
N ALA A 75 -2.25 7.67 3.12
CA ALA A 75 -3.45 8.49 3.23
C ALA A 75 -4.56 7.99 2.28
N LEU A 76 -4.19 7.67 1.04
CA LEU A 76 -5.12 7.13 0.05
C LEU A 76 -5.61 5.72 0.43
N LEU A 77 -4.72 4.86 0.96
CA LEU A 77 -5.07 3.54 1.48
C LEU A 77 -6.08 3.64 2.62
N GLY A 78 -5.80 4.50 3.60
CA GLY A 78 -6.68 4.71 4.75
C GLY A 78 -8.03 5.30 4.35
N TRP A 79 -8.04 6.33 3.51
CA TRP A 79 -9.29 6.93 3.02
C TRP A 79 -10.12 5.94 2.20
N GLY A 80 -9.49 5.22 1.26
CA GLY A 80 -10.16 4.18 0.48
C GLY A 80 -10.77 3.08 1.35
N ALA A 81 -10.05 2.66 2.41
CA ALA A 81 -10.55 1.67 3.35
C ALA A 81 -11.75 2.18 4.18
N VAL A 82 -11.70 3.44 4.65
CA VAL A 82 -12.82 4.06 5.40
C VAL A 82 -14.04 4.27 4.50
N ALA A 83 -13.84 4.75 3.26
CA ALA A 83 -14.92 4.92 2.31
C ALA A 83 -15.60 3.58 1.97
N LEU A 84 -14.80 2.53 1.72
CA LEU A 84 -15.32 1.18 1.47
C LEU A 84 -16.10 0.63 2.66
N LEU A 85 -15.57 0.81 3.87
CA LEU A 85 -16.26 0.40 5.10
C LEU A 85 -17.60 1.12 5.24
N ALA A 86 -17.64 2.44 5.02
CA ALA A 86 -18.84 3.25 5.11
C ALA A 86 -19.89 2.83 4.06
N GLU A 87 -19.48 2.58 2.81
CA GLU A 87 -20.38 2.05 1.78
C GLU A 87 -20.91 0.66 2.14
N THR A 88 -20.04 -0.22 2.66
CA THR A 88 -20.45 -1.59 3.09
C THR A 88 -21.46 -1.56 4.24
N LEU A 89 -21.39 -0.55 5.11
CA LEU A 89 -22.31 -0.34 6.23
C LEU A 89 -23.51 0.54 5.87
N ALA A 90 -23.74 0.81 4.58
CA ALA A 90 -24.82 1.65 4.07
C ALA A 90 -24.84 3.10 4.62
N THR A 91 -23.67 3.64 4.97
CA THR A 91 -23.47 5.00 5.46
C THR A 91 -22.43 5.74 4.61
N PRO A 92 -22.65 5.91 3.29
CA PRO A 92 -21.62 6.42 2.38
C PRO A 92 -21.16 7.83 2.79
N LEU A 93 -19.86 8.07 2.68
CA LEU A 93 -19.27 9.37 2.95
C LEU A 93 -19.45 10.32 1.74
N PRO A 94 -19.54 11.64 1.99
CA PRO A 94 -19.53 12.60 0.89
C PRO A 94 -18.17 12.61 0.18
N GLY A 95 -18.19 12.74 -1.16
CA GLY A 95 -16.97 12.81 -1.97
C GLY A 95 -16.80 11.63 -2.94
N PRO A 96 -15.55 11.26 -3.27
CA PRO A 96 -15.31 10.18 -4.20
C PRO A 96 -15.75 8.83 -3.62
N THR A 97 -16.29 7.97 -4.48
CA THR A 97 -16.71 6.62 -4.09
C THR A 97 -15.51 5.76 -3.69
N ALA A 98 -15.75 4.71 -2.89
CA ALA A 98 -14.70 3.75 -2.55
C ALA A 98 -14.03 3.18 -3.80
N ARG A 99 -14.82 2.83 -4.84
CA ARG A 99 -14.27 2.32 -6.10
C ARG A 99 -13.30 3.30 -6.76
N GLN A 100 -13.62 4.60 -6.80
CA GLN A 100 -12.73 5.63 -7.37
C GLN A 100 -11.44 5.74 -6.60
N LEU A 101 -11.51 5.74 -5.25
CA LEU A 101 -10.33 5.77 -4.37
C LEU A 101 -9.47 4.53 -4.55
N LEU A 102 -10.06 3.34 -4.61
CA LEU A 102 -9.34 2.08 -4.77
C LEU A 102 -8.68 1.95 -6.15
N LEU A 103 -9.33 2.42 -7.22
CA LEU A 103 -8.72 2.48 -8.56
C LEU A 103 -7.54 3.47 -8.59
N THR A 104 -7.69 4.64 -7.95
CA THR A 104 -6.60 5.61 -7.81
C THR A 104 -5.44 5.01 -7.00
N LEU A 105 -5.75 4.29 -5.92
CA LEU A 105 -4.75 3.57 -5.14
C LEU A 105 -4.03 2.51 -5.98
N LEU A 106 -4.78 1.72 -6.77
CA LEU A 106 -4.19 0.71 -7.65
C LEU A 106 -3.22 1.34 -8.67
N ALA A 107 -3.62 2.43 -9.33
CA ALA A 107 -2.76 3.15 -10.27
C ALA A 107 -1.49 3.70 -9.57
N THR A 108 -1.67 4.32 -8.40
CA THR A 108 -0.57 4.88 -7.61
C THR A 108 0.40 3.79 -7.12
N THR A 109 -0.13 2.63 -6.68
CA THR A 109 0.70 1.51 -6.24
C THR A 109 1.39 0.81 -7.40
N ALA A 110 0.80 0.77 -8.60
CA ALA A 110 1.48 0.30 -9.81
C ALA A 110 2.68 1.18 -10.15
N LEU A 111 2.54 2.51 -10.13
CA LEU A 111 3.65 3.45 -10.32
C LEU A 111 4.71 3.28 -9.21
N HIS A 112 4.29 3.09 -7.97
CA HIS A 112 5.19 2.81 -6.85
C HIS A 112 5.98 1.50 -7.07
N ALA A 113 5.34 0.46 -7.59
CA ALA A 113 5.99 -0.81 -7.90
C ALA A 113 7.04 -0.64 -9.01
N VAL A 114 6.70 0.06 -10.10
CA VAL A 114 7.63 0.38 -11.21
C VAL A 114 8.83 1.20 -10.70
N PHE A 115 8.57 2.21 -9.87
CA PHE A 115 9.63 3.03 -9.25
C PHE A 115 10.59 2.18 -8.39
N ASN A 116 10.07 1.27 -7.57
CA ASN A 116 10.92 0.41 -6.74
C ASN A 116 11.62 -0.68 -7.56
N LEU A 117 11.03 -1.16 -8.65
CA LEU A 117 11.70 -2.05 -9.59
C LEU A 117 12.89 -1.34 -10.24
N TRP A 118 12.69 -0.13 -10.76
CA TRP A 118 13.77 0.70 -11.31
C TRP A 118 14.89 0.93 -10.28
N ARG A 119 14.54 1.28 -9.04
CA ARG A 119 15.51 1.42 -7.94
C ARG A 119 16.31 0.14 -7.71
N HIS A 120 15.61 -0.99 -7.72
CA HIS A 120 16.24 -2.27 -7.46
C HIS A 120 17.21 -2.67 -8.58
N THR A 121 16.78 -2.55 -9.86
CA THR A 121 17.52 -3.00 -11.03
C THR A 121 18.54 -1.97 -11.51
N ALA A 122 18.12 -0.74 -11.80
CA ALA A 122 19.00 0.28 -12.40
C ALA A 122 19.92 0.95 -11.36
N LEU A 123 19.43 1.24 -10.15
CA LEU A 123 20.26 1.85 -9.10
C LEU A 123 20.95 0.81 -8.21
N GLY A 124 20.52 -0.45 -8.23
CA GLY A 124 21.06 -1.51 -7.39
C GLY A 124 20.97 -1.20 -5.89
N ASP A 125 19.90 -0.49 -5.44
CA ASP A 125 19.74 -0.09 -4.03
C ASP A 125 19.03 -1.13 -3.16
N GLY A 126 18.68 -2.29 -3.73
CA GLY A 126 18.02 -3.39 -3.03
C GLY A 126 16.59 -3.08 -2.58
N ALA A 127 15.89 -2.15 -3.25
CA ALA A 127 14.57 -1.70 -2.85
C ALA A 127 13.57 -2.87 -2.68
N LEU A 128 13.54 -3.82 -3.58
CA LEU A 128 12.65 -4.98 -3.50
C LEU A 128 12.96 -5.90 -2.30
N ARG A 129 14.22 -6.04 -1.92
CA ARG A 129 14.60 -6.86 -0.75
C ARG A 129 14.03 -6.33 0.56
N ARG A 130 13.62 -5.05 0.61
CA ARG A 130 13.03 -4.44 1.81
C ARG A 130 11.61 -4.90 2.06
N ILE A 131 10.87 -5.21 0.99
CA ILE A 131 9.44 -5.57 1.03
C ILE A 131 9.18 -7.04 0.73
N THR A 132 10.21 -7.82 0.46
CA THR A 132 10.10 -9.26 0.18
C THR A 132 10.61 -10.11 1.34
N PRO A 133 10.09 -11.33 1.51
CA PRO A 133 10.61 -12.31 2.45
C PRO A 133 12.08 -12.66 2.15
N ARG A 134 12.87 -12.91 3.18
CA ARG A 134 14.29 -13.28 3.03
C ARG A 134 14.50 -14.55 2.19
N ALA A 135 13.53 -15.46 2.23
CA ALA A 135 13.61 -16.73 1.50
C ALA A 135 13.79 -16.57 -0.02
N ILE A 136 13.31 -15.46 -0.61
CA ILE A 136 13.41 -15.19 -2.05
C ILE A 136 14.51 -14.19 -2.41
N HIS A 137 15.34 -13.76 -1.46
CA HIS A 137 16.40 -12.76 -1.75
C HIS A 137 17.52 -13.30 -2.64
N HIS A 138 17.64 -14.62 -2.81
CA HIS A 138 18.62 -15.25 -3.68
C HIS A 138 18.28 -15.14 -5.17
N ILE A 139 17.02 -14.81 -5.50
CA ILE A 139 16.56 -14.58 -6.88
C ILE A 139 16.37 -13.09 -7.20
N LEU A 140 16.69 -12.19 -6.23
CA LEU A 140 16.57 -10.72 -6.35
C LEU A 140 18.01 -10.08 -6.37
#